data_e8d788ba0e2d752e637452718123ceda
#
_entry.id   e8d788ba0e2d752e637452718123ceda
#
_cell.length_a   1.000
_cell.length_b   1.000
_cell.length_c   1.000
_cell.angle_alpha   90.00
_cell.angle_beta   90.00
_cell.angle_gamma   90.00
#
_symmetry.space_group_name_H-M   'P 1'
#
loop_
_entity.id
_entity.type
_entity.pdbx_description
1 polymer ?
#
loop_
_entity_poly.entity_id
_entity_poly.type
_entity_poly.pdbx_seq_one_letter_code
_entity_poly.pdbx_strand_id
1 'polypeptide(L)'
;MTKFAIRFLTLAMYVTALVAVPLVTSAYAAGGESPSPPPTNSGKDSKAKKRSDRSSSIDDPKFIEGYRNAYATIYDRNDYASAIEQLKALGHDDRADVANLIGYSYRKLGDYQVSQIWYERALQADPNHVRTWQYYGLWQLEQGNRDQAQYHLNKIGQICGTDCAEYRSLAAALEKPTGTGLVY
;
A
#
# COMPACT_ATOMS: atom_id res chain seq x y z
N MET A 1 26.24 44.64 -44.30
CA MET A 1 25.52 45.88 -43.97
C MET A 1 24.26 45.40 -43.25
N THR A 2 23.90 45.61 -42.07
CA THR A 2 24.10 46.55 -41.00
C THR A 2 23.76 45.88 -39.68
N LYS A 3 24.57 46.11 -38.69
CA LYS A 3 24.39 45.66 -37.29
C LYS A 3 23.26 46.42 -36.61
N PHE A 4 22.43 45.73 -35.79
CA PHE A 4 21.78 46.39 -34.66
C PHE A 4 21.83 45.46 -33.43
N ALA A 5 22.67 45.86 -32.47
CA ALA A 5 22.71 45.34 -31.12
C ALA A 5 21.70 46.14 -30.28
N ILE A 6 20.78 45.50 -29.61
CA ILE A 6 19.99 46.11 -28.55
C ILE A 6 20.29 45.38 -27.24
N ARG A 7 21.01 46.05 -26.37
CA ARG A 7 21.20 45.66 -24.96
C ARG A 7 19.94 46.07 -24.18
N PHE A 8 19.29 45.14 -23.54
CA PHE A 8 18.36 45.46 -22.47
C PHE A 8 18.96 44.95 -21.13
N LEU A 9 19.30 45.95 -20.35
CA LEU A 9 19.68 45.86 -18.97
C LEU A 9 18.39 45.81 -18.15
N THR A 10 18.08 44.71 -17.46
CA THR A 10 17.00 44.72 -16.49
C THR A 10 17.53 44.35 -15.11
N LEU A 11 17.34 45.34 -14.28
CA LEU A 11 17.64 45.47 -12.87
C LEU A 11 16.97 44.38 -12.04
N ALA A 12 17.76 43.60 -11.29
CA ALA A 12 17.26 42.64 -10.32
C ALA A 12 16.90 43.37 -9.02
N MET A 13 15.64 43.41 -8.66
CA MET A 13 15.19 43.78 -7.31
C MET A 13 15.07 42.51 -6.49
N TYR A 14 15.97 42.33 -5.55
CA TYR A 14 15.87 41.37 -4.46
C TYR A 14 14.91 41.91 -3.39
N VAL A 15 13.74 41.29 -3.27
CA VAL A 15 12.86 41.46 -2.11
C VAL A 15 13.12 40.31 -1.17
N THR A 16 13.87 40.55 -0.09
CA THR A 16 14.03 39.61 1.01
C THR A 16 12.80 39.70 1.93
N ALA A 17 11.91 38.74 1.83
CA ALA A 17 10.84 38.55 2.80
C ALA A 17 11.35 37.69 3.96
N LEU A 18 11.57 38.31 5.10
CA LEU A 18 11.82 37.65 6.39
C LEU A 18 10.49 37.04 6.85
N VAL A 19 10.36 35.72 6.74
CA VAL A 19 9.24 34.97 7.35
C VAL A 19 9.69 34.55 8.75
N ALA A 20 9.15 35.22 9.76
CA ALA A 20 9.29 34.82 11.16
C ALA A 20 8.47 33.53 11.39
N VAL A 21 9.15 32.43 11.69
CA VAL A 21 8.52 31.16 12.11
C VAL A 21 8.30 31.23 13.63
N PRO A 22 7.07 31.08 14.14
CA PRO A 22 6.85 30.96 15.57
C PRO A 22 7.32 29.59 16.06
N LEU A 23 8.25 29.57 16.99
CA LEU A 23 8.64 28.39 17.75
C LEU A 23 7.48 27.97 18.65
N VAL A 24 6.77 26.90 18.30
CA VAL A 24 5.82 26.23 19.19
C VAL A 24 6.62 25.31 20.10
N THR A 25 6.86 25.75 21.33
CA THR A 25 7.39 24.91 22.40
C THR A 25 6.28 24.01 22.91
N SER A 26 6.33 22.73 22.59
CA SER A 26 5.47 21.72 23.21
C SER A 26 5.97 21.46 24.65
N ALA A 27 5.22 21.92 25.63
CA ALA A 27 5.43 21.57 27.02
C ALA A 27 5.07 20.09 27.22
N TYR A 28 6.07 19.27 27.53
CA TYR A 28 5.87 17.91 28.05
C TYR A 28 5.41 18.03 29.50
N ALA A 29 4.13 17.76 29.76
CA ALA A 29 3.64 17.56 31.13
C ALA A 29 3.93 16.11 31.53
N ALA A 30 4.88 15.93 32.40
CA ALA A 30 5.04 14.68 33.15
C ALA A 30 3.99 14.66 34.27
N GLY A 31 3.29 13.55 34.42
CA GLY A 31 2.50 13.36 35.63
C GLY A 31 1.43 12.31 35.53
N GLY A 32 1.59 11.26 36.35
CA GLY A 32 0.47 10.55 36.93
C GLY A 32 0.22 9.14 36.40
N GLU A 33 0.96 8.17 36.94
CA GLU A 33 0.48 6.79 37.02
C GLU A 33 -0.82 6.74 37.80
N SER A 34 -1.89 6.34 37.12
CA SER A 34 -3.12 5.90 37.78
C SER A 34 -3.13 4.37 37.81
N PRO A 35 -3.43 3.76 38.98
CA PRO A 35 -3.45 2.31 39.11
C PRO A 35 -4.57 1.68 38.27
N SER A 36 -4.21 0.62 37.57
CA SER A 36 -5.11 -0.19 36.74
C SER A 36 -6.26 -0.75 37.57
N PRO A 37 -7.52 -0.67 37.08
CA PRO A 37 -8.63 -1.39 37.70
C PRO A 37 -8.47 -2.91 37.52
N PRO A 38 -8.99 -3.73 38.45
CA PRO A 38 -8.87 -5.19 38.38
C PRO A 38 -9.61 -5.76 37.17
N PRO A 39 -9.18 -6.91 36.60
CA PRO A 39 -9.77 -7.46 35.40
C PRO A 39 -11.19 -7.96 35.66
N THR A 40 -12.16 -7.27 35.11
CA THR A 40 -13.53 -7.78 34.99
C THR A 40 -13.57 -8.82 33.86
N ASN A 41 -13.86 -10.03 34.27
CA ASN A 41 -14.01 -11.21 33.41
C ASN A 41 -15.32 -11.10 32.61
N SER A 42 -15.29 -10.48 31.43
CA SER A 42 -16.40 -10.50 30.46
C SER A 42 -15.88 -10.11 29.08
N GLY A 43 -15.67 -11.11 28.20
CA GLY A 43 -15.31 -10.83 26.81
C GLY A 43 -14.67 -11.99 26.05
N LYS A 44 -14.90 -13.25 26.48
CA LYS A 44 -14.34 -14.40 25.74
C LYS A 44 -15.13 -14.81 24.48
N ASP A 45 -16.35 -14.36 24.31
CA ASP A 45 -17.24 -14.92 23.27
C ASP A 45 -17.15 -14.18 21.92
N SER A 46 -16.76 -12.89 21.91
CA SER A 46 -16.72 -12.11 20.66
C SER A 46 -15.55 -12.47 19.72
N LYS A 47 -14.41 -12.90 20.29
CA LYS A 47 -13.23 -13.28 19.46
C LYS A 47 -13.35 -14.66 18.84
N ALA A 48 -14.04 -15.58 19.51
CA ALA A 48 -14.26 -16.93 18.99
C ALA A 48 -15.24 -16.91 17.79
N LYS A 49 -16.32 -16.12 17.88
CA LYS A 49 -17.32 -15.99 16.81
C LYS A 49 -16.72 -15.37 15.54
N LYS A 50 -15.89 -14.31 15.68
CA LYS A 50 -15.23 -13.68 14.51
C LYS A 50 -14.20 -14.59 13.83
N ARG A 51 -13.57 -15.50 14.57
CA ARG A 51 -12.64 -16.49 14.01
C ARG A 51 -13.35 -17.64 13.32
N SER A 52 -14.51 -18.06 13.83
CA SER A 52 -15.36 -19.09 13.24
C SER A 52 -15.91 -18.62 11.89
N ASP A 53 -16.40 -17.38 11.80
CA ASP A 53 -16.93 -16.81 10.55
C ASP A 53 -15.85 -16.67 9.45
N ARG A 54 -14.58 -16.40 9.83
CA ARG A 54 -13.48 -16.37 8.86
C ARG A 54 -13.11 -17.73 8.29
N SER A 55 -13.17 -18.78 9.11
CA SER A 55 -12.88 -20.14 8.66
C SER A 55 -13.96 -20.66 7.72
N SER A 56 -15.23 -20.33 7.95
CA SER A 56 -16.35 -20.77 7.13
C SER A 56 -16.41 -20.12 5.74
N SER A 57 -15.82 -18.92 5.59
CA SER A 57 -15.83 -18.23 4.29
C SER A 57 -14.85 -18.81 3.27
N ILE A 58 -13.80 -19.51 3.70
CA ILE A 58 -12.84 -20.15 2.79
C ILE A 58 -13.48 -21.36 2.10
N ASP A 59 -14.43 -22.01 2.78
CA ASP A 59 -15.16 -23.18 2.28
C ASP A 59 -16.49 -22.82 1.63
N ASP A 60 -16.88 -21.53 1.61
CA ASP A 60 -18.10 -21.08 0.93
C ASP A 60 -17.91 -21.15 -0.59
N PRO A 61 -18.65 -22.03 -1.30
CA PRO A 61 -18.54 -22.13 -2.75
C PRO A 61 -18.83 -20.83 -3.48
N LYS A 62 -19.72 -19.98 -2.96
CA LYS A 62 -20.04 -18.68 -3.54
C LYS A 62 -18.88 -17.71 -3.44
N PHE A 63 -18.18 -17.70 -2.30
CA PHE A 63 -16.96 -16.90 -2.15
C PHE A 63 -15.87 -17.35 -3.12
N ILE A 64 -15.63 -18.68 -3.20
CA ILE A 64 -14.61 -19.24 -4.09
C ILE A 64 -14.91 -18.90 -5.56
N GLU A 65 -16.16 -19.08 -5.99
CA GLU A 65 -16.58 -18.76 -7.36
C GLU A 65 -16.43 -17.26 -7.65
N GLY A 66 -16.95 -16.39 -6.77
CA GLY A 66 -16.87 -14.95 -6.93
C GLY A 66 -15.44 -14.44 -6.94
N TYR A 67 -14.57 -14.97 -6.08
CA TYR A 67 -13.16 -14.64 -6.05
C TYR A 67 -12.43 -15.05 -7.36
N ARG A 68 -12.71 -16.26 -7.89
CA ARG A 68 -12.16 -16.71 -9.17
C ARG A 68 -12.63 -15.85 -10.33
N ASN A 69 -13.89 -15.45 -10.34
CA ASN A 69 -14.44 -14.56 -11.36
C ASN A 69 -13.77 -13.19 -11.35
N ALA A 70 -13.58 -12.60 -10.16
CA ALA A 70 -12.86 -11.35 -10.01
C ALA A 70 -11.39 -11.49 -10.44
N TYR A 71 -10.75 -12.59 -10.09
CA TYR A 71 -9.38 -12.89 -10.51
C TYR A 71 -9.25 -12.96 -12.05
N ALA A 72 -10.16 -13.67 -12.72
CA ALA A 72 -10.20 -13.74 -14.19
C ALA A 72 -10.49 -12.36 -14.81
N THR A 73 -11.33 -11.54 -14.16
CA THR A 73 -11.62 -10.17 -14.61
C THR A 73 -10.37 -9.30 -14.56
N ILE A 74 -9.51 -9.48 -13.55
CA ILE A 74 -8.22 -8.77 -13.45
C ILE A 74 -7.23 -9.24 -14.52
N TYR A 75 -6.95 -10.54 -14.58
CA TYR A 75 -5.76 -11.05 -15.31
C TYR A 75 -6.04 -11.45 -16.75
N ASP A 76 -7.28 -11.86 -17.06
CA ASP A 76 -7.64 -12.28 -18.42
C ASP A 76 -8.26 -11.12 -19.22
N ARG A 77 -8.99 -10.20 -18.55
CA ARG A 77 -9.71 -9.10 -19.21
C ARG A 77 -9.10 -7.74 -18.99
N ASN A 78 -8.23 -7.57 -17.98
CA ASN A 78 -7.69 -6.28 -17.54
C ASN A 78 -8.78 -5.25 -17.16
N ASP A 79 -9.96 -5.73 -16.75
CA ASP A 79 -11.06 -4.89 -16.32
C ASP A 79 -11.01 -4.67 -14.80
N TYR A 80 -10.12 -3.76 -14.42
CA TYR A 80 -9.82 -3.49 -13.01
C TYR A 80 -11.00 -2.83 -12.28
N ALA A 81 -11.80 -2.01 -12.99
CA ALA A 81 -12.95 -1.35 -12.38
C ALA A 81 -14.02 -2.38 -11.99
N SER A 82 -14.42 -3.25 -12.92
CA SER A 82 -15.38 -4.31 -12.64
C SER A 82 -14.86 -5.30 -11.59
N ALA A 83 -13.55 -5.58 -11.59
CA ALA A 83 -12.94 -6.46 -10.60
C ALA A 83 -13.04 -5.90 -9.17
N ILE A 84 -12.84 -4.59 -8.98
CA ILE A 84 -13.00 -3.92 -7.69
C ILE A 84 -14.43 -4.11 -7.17
N GLU A 85 -15.44 -3.88 -8.02
CA GLU A 85 -16.85 -4.06 -7.65
C GLU A 85 -17.17 -5.51 -7.28
N GLN A 86 -16.67 -6.47 -8.07
CA GLN A 86 -16.83 -7.90 -7.79
C GLN A 86 -16.20 -8.30 -6.46
N LEU A 87 -14.96 -7.85 -6.19
CA LEU A 87 -14.26 -8.16 -4.95
C LEU A 87 -14.95 -7.57 -3.72
N LYS A 88 -15.42 -6.32 -3.82
CA LYS A 88 -16.19 -5.68 -2.75
C LYS A 88 -17.52 -6.37 -2.50
N ALA A 89 -18.19 -6.84 -3.54
CA ALA A 89 -19.45 -7.56 -3.45
C ALA A 89 -19.32 -8.91 -2.72
N LEU A 90 -18.10 -9.47 -2.59
CA LEU A 90 -17.86 -10.67 -1.77
C LEU A 90 -18.11 -10.42 -0.27
N GLY A 91 -18.04 -9.17 0.19
CA GLY A 91 -18.22 -8.83 1.60
C GLY A 91 -17.09 -9.30 2.53
N HIS A 92 -15.94 -9.66 1.96
CA HIS A 92 -14.76 -10.19 2.66
C HIS A 92 -13.50 -9.33 2.40
N ASP A 93 -13.67 -8.02 2.34
CA ASP A 93 -12.59 -7.07 2.08
C ASP A 93 -11.63 -6.87 3.27
N ASP A 94 -11.91 -7.53 4.39
CA ASP A 94 -11.02 -7.70 5.54
C ASP A 94 -10.05 -8.89 5.39
N ARG A 95 -10.12 -9.65 4.30
CA ARG A 95 -9.18 -10.71 3.95
C ARG A 95 -8.00 -10.14 3.17
N ALA A 96 -6.79 -10.61 3.49
CA ALA A 96 -5.57 -10.12 2.86
C ALA A 96 -5.53 -10.34 1.35
N ASP A 97 -5.98 -11.51 0.89
CA ASP A 97 -6.03 -11.86 -0.53
C ASP A 97 -7.02 -10.98 -1.33
N VAL A 98 -8.20 -10.69 -0.76
CA VAL A 98 -9.21 -9.81 -1.39
C VAL A 98 -8.72 -8.36 -1.40
N ALA A 99 -8.27 -7.84 -0.26
CA ALA A 99 -7.76 -6.48 -0.14
C ALA A 99 -6.55 -6.24 -1.06
N ASN A 100 -5.65 -7.23 -1.17
CA ASN A 100 -4.51 -7.16 -2.09
C ASN A 100 -4.94 -7.01 -3.55
N LEU A 101 -5.93 -7.78 -4.02
CA LEU A 101 -6.42 -7.68 -5.40
C LEU A 101 -7.16 -6.36 -5.66
N ILE A 102 -7.87 -5.82 -4.68
CA ILE A 102 -8.47 -4.47 -4.77
C ILE A 102 -7.36 -3.42 -4.90
N GLY A 103 -6.33 -3.50 -4.05
CA GLY A 103 -5.16 -2.61 -4.11
C GLY A 103 -4.43 -2.68 -5.46
N TYR A 104 -4.22 -3.88 -5.97
CA TYR A 104 -3.64 -4.10 -7.30
C TYR A 104 -4.49 -3.45 -8.40
N SER A 105 -5.81 -3.63 -8.36
CA SER A 105 -6.71 -3.08 -9.35
C SER A 105 -6.71 -1.54 -9.35
N TYR A 106 -6.73 -0.89 -8.18
CA TYR A 106 -6.58 0.57 -8.07
C TYR A 106 -5.22 1.05 -8.60
N ARG A 107 -4.14 0.32 -8.30
CA ARG A 107 -2.81 0.64 -8.86
C ARG A 107 -2.82 0.60 -10.37
N LYS A 108 -3.44 -0.40 -10.99
CA LYS A 108 -3.55 -0.53 -12.45
C LYS A 108 -4.42 0.55 -13.08
N LEU A 109 -5.38 1.12 -12.34
CA LEU A 109 -6.17 2.28 -12.74
C LEU A 109 -5.42 3.63 -12.52
N GLY A 110 -4.23 3.61 -11.90
CA GLY A 110 -3.46 4.81 -11.58
C GLY A 110 -3.88 5.52 -10.30
N ASP A 111 -4.84 4.97 -9.56
CA ASP A 111 -5.24 5.51 -8.25
C ASP A 111 -4.30 4.98 -7.15
N TYR A 112 -3.09 5.54 -7.13
CA TYR A 112 -2.02 5.09 -6.25
C TYR A 112 -2.31 5.35 -4.77
N GLN A 113 -3.06 6.38 -4.43
CA GLN A 113 -3.40 6.69 -3.03
C GLN A 113 -4.35 5.65 -2.46
N VAL A 114 -5.42 5.33 -3.18
CA VAL A 114 -6.37 4.30 -2.76
C VAL A 114 -5.73 2.91 -2.78
N SER A 115 -4.89 2.63 -3.77
CA SER A 115 -4.11 1.39 -3.84
C SER A 115 -3.27 1.15 -2.57
N GLN A 116 -2.58 2.19 -2.09
CA GLN A 116 -1.79 2.13 -0.86
C GLN A 116 -2.64 1.71 0.34
N ILE A 117 -3.78 2.37 0.55
CA ILE A 117 -4.70 2.07 1.66
C ILE A 117 -5.11 0.59 1.65
N TRP A 118 -5.38 0.03 0.47
CA TRP A 118 -5.78 -1.36 0.34
C TRP A 118 -4.63 -2.35 0.59
N TYR A 119 -3.39 -2.03 0.16
CA TYR A 119 -2.22 -2.85 0.50
C TYR A 119 -1.93 -2.84 2.01
N GLU A 120 -2.02 -1.67 2.65
CA GLU A 120 -1.86 -1.55 4.11
C GLU A 120 -2.93 -2.35 4.85
N ARG A 121 -4.19 -2.28 4.40
CA ARG A 121 -5.29 -3.09 4.93
C ARG A 121 -5.02 -4.60 4.77
N ALA A 122 -4.51 -5.04 3.64
CA ALA A 122 -4.13 -6.42 3.43
C ALA A 122 -3.06 -6.89 4.41
N LEU A 123 -2.03 -6.06 4.66
CA LEU A 123 -0.96 -6.37 5.62
C LEU A 123 -1.42 -6.29 7.08
N GLN A 124 -2.44 -5.47 7.40
CA GLN A 124 -3.08 -5.48 8.70
C GLN A 124 -3.87 -6.77 8.94
N ALA A 125 -4.52 -7.29 7.90
CA ALA A 125 -5.26 -8.55 7.95
C ALA A 125 -4.33 -9.77 8.08
N ASP A 126 -3.24 -9.79 7.32
CA ASP A 126 -2.19 -10.81 7.37
C ASP A 126 -0.81 -10.18 7.12
N PRO A 127 -0.02 -9.94 8.18
CA PRO A 127 1.34 -9.40 8.05
C PRO A 127 2.31 -10.32 7.29
N ASN A 128 1.96 -11.59 7.10
CA ASN A 128 2.76 -12.56 6.36
C ASN A 128 2.27 -12.81 4.93
N HIS A 129 1.33 -11.99 4.44
CA HIS A 129 0.82 -12.14 3.09
C HIS A 129 1.86 -11.72 2.04
N VAL A 130 2.67 -12.66 1.60
CA VAL A 130 3.85 -12.47 0.73
C VAL A 130 3.51 -11.72 -0.55
N ARG A 131 2.38 -12.05 -1.18
CA ARG A 131 1.93 -11.38 -2.42
C ARG A 131 1.64 -9.90 -2.22
N THR A 132 1.12 -9.50 -1.06
CA THR A 132 0.93 -8.07 -0.77
C THR A 132 2.28 -7.36 -0.61
N TRP A 133 3.24 -7.94 0.09
CA TRP A 133 4.58 -7.38 0.17
C TRP A 133 5.20 -7.19 -1.21
N GLN A 134 5.05 -8.15 -2.13
CA GLN A 134 5.54 -8.05 -3.51
C GLN A 134 4.83 -6.92 -4.27
N TYR A 135 3.49 -6.90 -4.29
CA TYR A 135 2.73 -5.92 -5.08
C TYR A 135 2.91 -4.50 -4.54
N TYR A 136 2.96 -4.35 -3.22
CA TYR A 136 3.23 -3.07 -2.60
C TYR A 136 4.69 -2.63 -2.82
N GLY A 137 5.65 -3.55 -2.84
CA GLY A 137 7.03 -3.26 -3.22
C GLY A 137 7.17 -2.77 -4.66
N LEU A 138 6.46 -3.39 -5.60
CA LEU A 138 6.39 -2.92 -6.99
C LEU A 138 5.71 -1.54 -7.10
N TRP A 139 4.66 -1.29 -6.30
CA TRP A 139 4.04 0.03 -6.19
C TRP A 139 5.04 1.09 -5.69
N GLN A 140 5.85 0.76 -4.67
CA GLN A 140 6.90 1.65 -4.18
C GLN A 140 7.92 2.01 -5.28
N LEU A 141 8.31 1.04 -6.12
CA LEU A 141 9.20 1.28 -7.25
C LEU A 141 8.59 2.24 -8.29
N GLU A 142 7.31 2.09 -8.59
CA GLU A 142 6.59 3.00 -9.51
C GLU A 142 6.52 4.43 -8.95
N GLN A 143 6.49 4.60 -7.62
CA GLN A 143 6.56 5.89 -6.95
C GLN A 143 8.00 6.42 -6.77
N GLY A 144 9.01 5.69 -7.23
CA GLY A 144 10.42 6.04 -7.08
C GLY A 144 11.03 5.71 -5.71
N ASN A 145 10.29 5.06 -4.82
CA ASN A 145 10.68 4.76 -3.44
C ASN A 145 11.48 3.46 -3.36
N ARG A 146 12.68 3.41 -3.93
CA ARG A 146 13.51 2.19 -3.99
C ARG A 146 13.85 1.62 -2.62
N ASP A 147 14.14 2.47 -1.63
CA ASP A 147 14.48 2.03 -0.28
C ASP A 147 13.31 1.30 0.39
N GLN A 148 12.09 1.78 0.18
CA GLN A 148 10.88 1.11 0.65
C GLN A 148 10.66 -0.22 -0.10
N ALA A 149 10.89 -0.25 -1.40
CA ALA A 149 10.81 -1.51 -2.17
C ALA A 149 11.85 -2.54 -1.68
N GLN A 150 13.06 -2.10 -1.34
CA GLN A 150 14.09 -2.97 -0.75
C GLN A 150 13.67 -3.48 0.65
N TYR A 151 13.05 -2.64 1.47
CA TYR A 151 12.47 -3.07 2.74
C TYR A 151 11.42 -4.17 2.53
N HIS A 152 10.54 -4.01 1.54
CA HIS A 152 9.54 -5.03 1.19
C HIS A 152 10.19 -6.34 0.73
N LEU A 153 11.23 -6.26 -0.10
CA LEU A 153 11.99 -7.44 -0.53
C LEU A 153 12.58 -8.21 0.67
N ASN A 154 13.15 -7.49 1.64
CA ASN A 154 13.70 -8.09 2.85
C ASN A 154 12.59 -8.77 3.69
N LYS A 155 11.39 -8.19 3.76
CA LYS A 155 10.22 -8.81 4.41
C LYS A 155 9.80 -10.11 3.72
N ILE A 156 9.74 -10.12 2.40
CA ILE A 156 9.46 -11.35 1.63
C ILE A 156 10.50 -12.42 1.94
N GLY A 157 11.80 -12.07 1.91
CA GLY A 157 12.88 -13.00 2.24
C GLY A 157 12.78 -13.60 3.63
N GLN A 158 12.30 -12.83 4.62
CA GLN A 158 12.06 -13.32 5.98
C GLN A 158 10.88 -14.30 6.08
N ILE A 159 9.87 -14.16 5.22
CA ILE A 159 8.64 -14.96 5.27
C ILE A 159 8.78 -16.25 4.47
N CYS A 160 9.28 -16.21 3.24
CA CYS A 160 9.32 -17.38 2.34
C CYS A 160 10.72 -17.72 1.79
N GLY A 161 11.75 -16.98 2.21
CA GLY A 161 13.10 -17.16 1.66
C GLY A 161 13.31 -16.45 0.33
N THR A 162 14.53 -16.59 -0.21
CA THR A 162 14.92 -15.92 -1.47
C THR A 162 14.49 -16.66 -2.73
N ASP A 163 14.03 -17.91 -2.59
CA ASP A 163 13.68 -18.79 -3.71
C ASP A 163 12.18 -18.74 -4.07
N CYS A 164 11.36 -18.04 -3.31
CA CYS A 164 9.95 -17.89 -3.66
C CYS A 164 9.76 -16.94 -4.86
N ALA A 165 8.65 -17.12 -5.58
CA ALA A 165 8.38 -16.39 -6.81
C ALA A 165 8.25 -14.88 -6.57
N GLU A 166 7.65 -14.50 -5.46
CA GLU A 166 7.43 -13.10 -5.06
C GLU A 166 8.76 -12.39 -4.77
N TYR A 167 9.71 -13.06 -4.09
CA TYR A 167 11.04 -12.51 -3.87
C TYR A 167 11.77 -12.26 -5.19
N ARG A 168 11.86 -13.29 -6.05
CA ARG A 168 12.53 -13.17 -7.34
C ARG A 168 11.92 -12.08 -8.22
N SER A 169 10.61 -11.96 -8.21
CA SER A 169 9.89 -10.95 -8.99
C SER A 169 10.24 -9.52 -8.55
N LEU A 170 10.22 -9.25 -7.24
CA LEU A 170 10.55 -7.91 -6.72
C LEU A 170 12.05 -7.62 -6.83
N ALA A 171 12.92 -8.63 -6.61
CA ALA A 171 14.36 -8.48 -6.78
C ALA A 171 14.72 -8.10 -8.23
N ALA A 172 14.17 -8.82 -9.22
CA ALA A 172 14.35 -8.50 -10.64
C ALA A 172 13.83 -7.10 -11.02
N ALA A 173 12.78 -6.64 -10.37
CA ALA A 173 12.29 -5.28 -10.55
C ALA A 173 13.25 -4.22 -9.98
N LEU A 174 13.86 -4.51 -8.83
CA LEU A 174 14.87 -3.65 -8.20
C LEU A 174 16.18 -3.57 -9.00
N GLU A 175 16.52 -4.55 -9.82
CA GLU A 175 17.72 -4.52 -10.68
C GLU A 175 17.58 -3.53 -11.84
N LYS A 176 16.35 -3.19 -12.24
CA LYS A 176 16.11 -2.26 -13.35
C LYS A 176 16.45 -0.83 -12.97
N PRO A 177 17.09 -0.06 -13.88
CA PRO A 177 17.38 1.36 -13.64
C PRO A 177 16.11 2.18 -13.37
N THR A 178 16.24 3.21 -12.53
CA THR A 178 15.17 4.20 -12.32
C THR A 178 14.83 4.93 -13.62
N GLY A 179 13.54 5.08 -13.92
CA GLY A 179 13.09 5.84 -15.10
C GLY A 179 12.77 5.00 -16.34
N THR A 180 12.90 3.68 -16.28
CA THR A 180 12.52 2.78 -17.40
C THR A 180 11.02 2.44 -17.40
N GLY A 181 10.13 3.39 -17.18
CA GLY A 181 8.67 3.20 -17.29
C GLY A 181 8.21 1.83 -16.80
N LEU A 182 8.33 1.57 -15.48
CA LEU A 182 8.00 0.27 -14.90
C LEU A 182 6.48 0.07 -14.93
N VAL A 183 5.96 -0.48 -16.01
CA VAL A 183 4.60 -1.04 -16.06
C VAL A 183 4.73 -2.53 -15.73
N TYR A 184 4.35 -2.91 -14.52
CA TYR A 184 4.28 -4.30 -14.08
C TYR A 184 2.86 -4.84 -14.06
#